data_be1af1cbf07bc43a40da483e194aa8ec
#
_entry.id   be1af1cbf07bc43a40da483e194aa8ec
#
_cell.length_a   1.000
_cell.length_b   1.000
_cell.length_c   1.000
_cell.angle_alpha   90.00
_cell.angle_beta   90.00
_cell.angle_gamma   90.00
#
_symmetry.space_group_name_H-M   'P 1'
#
loop_
_entity.id
_entity.type
_entity.pdbx_description
1 polymer ?
#
loop_
_entity_poly.entity_id
_entity_poly.type
_entity_poly.pdbx_seq_one_letter_code
_entity_poly.pdbx_strand_id
1 'polypeptide(L)'
;MIGQRIALGLACVVVLTGCASAHYYNVPKADAVGPCQTAVPQRDLLLGVALSGGGSRAALFAEAGLEALAQIRMADGSSLISRIDHLSSVSGGSLSASYYVLKKPGRDVAVLNADGSMSTAYRTFFDQYRSELSQDFETALIWRQLLSFRWINSALAAKTLAEILRAKLYGDARVQDLSARAKAGDTPELIINTTLYNNGRRLAITSLPSEVFEYDFFADLERSLAQQGRRMEEAPRIRERWKLLRPMTPIEINMDPCPVRVAGAATASASFAPLIGPSTFRMGNKEAYWHVGDGGLYENSGVESLLFLHLKQIQAKRAKRALIIALDSSYPFSVDEARLLKRSLPFSLLNFDFSRIPGIMEERALTYQALFFRTLQLEGVFPDSKTVTVILLRHTEAKFAADLSDVPASCKVEGLHLKTLEDVENRIAAIPTRLGLTSECDRDLIYAAAAKQVAENKDAILQFLNQP
;
A
#
# COMPACT_ATOMS: atom_id res chain seq x y z
N MET A 1 8.71 48.21 -22.59
CA MET A 1 7.91 47.64 -21.49
C MET A 1 6.96 46.49 -21.89
N ILE A 2 6.27 46.57 -23.05
CA ILE A 2 5.37 45.51 -23.54
C ILE A 2 6.14 44.25 -23.92
N GLY A 3 7.29 44.38 -24.61
CA GLY A 3 8.11 43.21 -24.99
C GLY A 3 8.68 42.37 -23.82
N GLN A 4 9.03 43.02 -22.69
CA GLN A 4 9.50 42.33 -21.51
C GLN A 4 8.38 41.54 -20.79
N ARG A 5 7.15 42.04 -20.81
CA ARG A 5 6.00 41.33 -20.22
C ARG A 5 5.57 40.14 -21.08
N ILE A 6 5.71 40.23 -22.40
CA ILE A 6 5.46 39.12 -23.33
C ILE A 6 6.52 38.05 -23.18
N ALA A 7 7.82 38.44 -23.04
CA ALA A 7 8.91 37.51 -22.82
C ALA A 7 8.78 36.78 -21.47
N LEU A 8 8.36 37.50 -20.41
CA LEU A 8 8.12 36.89 -19.09
C LEU A 8 6.90 35.93 -19.13
N GLY A 9 5.84 36.33 -19.83
CA GLY A 9 4.68 35.47 -20.03
C GLY A 9 4.99 34.21 -20.82
N LEU A 10 5.78 34.29 -21.90
CA LEU A 10 6.24 33.12 -22.65
C LEU A 10 7.19 32.23 -21.83
N ALA A 11 8.07 32.82 -21.06
CA ALA A 11 8.95 32.08 -20.17
C ALA A 11 8.17 31.31 -19.10
N CYS A 12 7.14 31.91 -18.50
CA CYS A 12 6.24 31.22 -17.57
C CYS A 12 5.43 30.09 -18.23
N VAL A 13 4.95 30.29 -19.46
CA VAL A 13 4.22 29.24 -20.21
C VAL A 13 5.13 28.08 -20.57
N VAL A 14 6.37 28.33 -20.99
CA VAL A 14 7.35 27.29 -21.31
C VAL A 14 7.76 26.50 -20.07
N VAL A 15 7.86 27.16 -18.90
CA VAL A 15 8.14 26.49 -17.63
C VAL A 15 6.95 25.62 -17.18
N LEU A 16 5.72 26.00 -17.49
CA LEU A 16 4.51 25.26 -17.12
C LEU A 16 4.19 24.07 -18.05
N THR A 17 4.64 24.09 -19.30
CA THR A 17 4.34 23.04 -20.28
C THR A 17 5.39 21.94 -20.39
N GLY A 18 6.59 22.14 -19.85
CA GLY A 18 7.71 21.19 -19.91
C GLY A 18 7.75 20.12 -18.79
N CYS A 19 6.72 20.00 -17.98
CA CYS A 19 6.89 19.51 -16.63
C CYS A 19 6.78 17.98 -16.40
N ALA A 20 6.02 17.25 -17.20
CA ALA A 20 5.77 15.84 -16.89
C ALA A 20 6.97 14.91 -17.22
N SER A 21 7.86 15.33 -18.11
CA SER A 21 8.98 14.51 -18.62
C SER A 21 10.37 15.02 -18.24
N ALA A 22 10.48 15.95 -17.28
CA ALA A 22 11.78 16.54 -16.91
C ALA A 22 12.76 15.51 -16.30
N HIS A 23 12.24 14.40 -15.82
CA HIS A 23 13.02 13.24 -15.40
C HIS A 23 12.28 11.96 -15.73
N TYR A 24 13.00 10.99 -16.25
CA TYR A 24 12.45 9.66 -16.50
C TYR A 24 13.48 8.57 -16.17
N TYR A 25 12.97 7.41 -15.81
CA TYR A 25 13.75 6.21 -15.64
C TYR A 25 13.76 5.44 -16.97
N ASN A 26 14.95 5.18 -17.53
CA ASN A 26 15.07 4.27 -18.67
C ASN A 26 14.85 2.85 -18.17
N VAL A 27 13.88 2.16 -18.75
CA VAL A 27 13.59 0.77 -18.44
C VAL A 27 13.71 -0.06 -19.71
N PRO A 28 14.42 -1.18 -19.68
CA PRO A 28 14.50 -2.09 -20.82
C PRO A 28 13.10 -2.56 -21.22
N LYS A 29 12.95 -2.88 -22.50
CA LYS A 29 11.75 -3.56 -23.00
C LYS A 29 11.71 -4.96 -22.38
N ALA A 30 10.54 -5.40 -21.96
CA ALA A 30 10.36 -6.77 -21.51
C ALA A 30 10.59 -7.73 -22.72
N ASP A 31 11.56 -8.59 -22.59
CA ASP A 31 11.56 -9.84 -23.35
C ASP A 31 10.52 -10.78 -22.71
N ALA A 32 9.92 -11.68 -23.47
CA ALA A 32 8.69 -12.40 -23.12
C ALA A 32 8.68 -13.10 -21.74
N VAL A 33 9.85 -13.32 -21.13
CA VAL A 33 9.99 -13.87 -19.76
C VAL A 33 11.18 -13.19 -19.09
N GLY A 34 10.94 -12.27 -18.17
CA GLY A 34 11.99 -11.62 -17.40
C GLY A 34 12.69 -12.60 -16.44
N PRO A 35 14.00 -12.49 -16.22
CA PRO A 35 14.77 -13.41 -15.36
C PRO A 35 14.32 -13.37 -13.88
N CYS A 36 13.62 -12.33 -13.46
CA CYS A 36 13.10 -12.21 -12.09
C CYS A 36 11.66 -12.70 -11.93
N GLN A 37 11.01 -13.18 -13.00
CA GLN A 37 9.64 -13.65 -12.89
C GLN A 37 9.53 -14.79 -11.87
N THR A 38 8.53 -14.69 -10.99
CA THR A 38 8.23 -15.66 -9.95
C THR A 38 6.94 -16.41 -10.29
N ALA A 39 6.66 -17.48 -9.56
CA ALA A 39 5.44 -18.25 -9.70
C ALA A 39 4.68 -18.25 -8.37
N VAL A 40 3.36 -18.23 -8.45
CA VAL A 40 2.52 -18.43 -7.25
C VAL A 40 2.60 -19.90 -6.86
N PRO A 41 3.02 -20.21 -5.61
CA PRO A 41 3.07 -21.59 -5.15
C PRO A 41 1.66 -22.18 -5.05
N GLN A 42 1.53 -23.46 -5.36
CA GLN A 42 0.29 -24.18 -5.11
C GLN A 42 0.18 -24.49 -3.62
N ARG A 43 -0.88 -24.01 -2.97
CA ARG A 43 -1.15 -24.19 -1.54
C ARG A 43 -2.64 -24.27 -1.29
N ASP A 44 -3.05 -25.11 -0.33
CA ASP A 44 -4.46 -25.20 0.06
C ASP A 44 -4.99 -23.87 0.62
N LEU A 45 -4.16 -23.16 1.38
CA LEU A 45 -4.49 -21.86 1.95
C LEU A 45 -3.45 -20.83 1.53
N LEU A 46 -3.92 -19.74 0.94
CA LEU A 46 -3.12 -18.54 0.64
C LEU A 46 -3.31 -17.50 1.73
N LEU A 47 -2.21 -16.93 2.20
CA LEU A 47 -2.20 -15.83 3.15
C LEU A 47 -1.60 -14.58 2.50
N GLY A 48 -2.43 -13.55 2.36
CA GLY A 48 -2.01 -12.23 1.88
C GLY A 48 -2.07 -11.19 2.98
N VAL A 49 -1.13 -10.25 2.96
CA VAL A 49 -1.20 -9.05 3.80
C VAL A 49 -1.22 -7.82 2.90
N ALA A 50 -2.18 -6.94 3.12
CA ALA A 50 -2.31 -5.68 2.40
C ALA A 50 -1.91 -4.52 3.33
N LEU A 51 -1.10 -3.60 2.80
CA LEU A 51 -0.60 -2.42 3.51
C LEU A 51 -1.08 -1.17 2.79
N SER A 52 -1.95 -0.41 3.43
CA SER A 52 -2.57 0.76 2.83
C SER A 52 -1.62 1.94 2.64
N GLY A 53 -2.05 2.91 1.82
CA GLY A 53 -1.45 4.23 1.77
C GLY A 53 -1.77 5.08 3.00
N GLY A 54 -1.09 6.23 3.11
CA GLY A 54 -1.26 7.17 4.21
C GLY A 54 0.06 7.78 4.72
N GLY A 55 1.09 7.83 3.87
CA GLY A 55 2.40 8.41 4.20
C GLY A 55 3.11 7.66 5.32
N SER A 56 3.85 8.38 6.15
CA SER A 56 4.59 7.80 7.29
C SER A 56 3.66 7.18 8.32
N ARG A 57 2.42 7.68 8.50
CA ARG A 57 1.43 7.04 9.37
C ARG A 57 1.18 5.60 8.94
N ALA A 58 0.92 5.37 7.65
CA ALA A 58 0.68 4.03 7.12
C ALA A 58 1.95 3.17 7.13
N ALA A 59 3.12 3.75 6.86
CA ALA A 59 4.38 3.04 6.93
C ALA A 59 4.65 2.49 8.33
N LEU A 60 4.42 3.28 9.37
CA LEU A 60 4.61 2.88 10.77
C LEU A 60 3.52 1.94 11.26
N PHE A 61 2.26 2.14 10.86
CA PHE A 61 1.17 1.21 11.17
C PHE A 61 1.41 -0.18 10.56
N ALA A 62 1.91 -0.22 9.32
CA ALA A 62 2.27 -1.46 8.64
C ALA A 62 3.43 -2.18 9.32
N GLU A 63 4.47 -1.44 9.72
CA GLU A 63 5.60 -2.00 10.48
C GLU A 63 5.13 -2.61 11.79
N ALA A 64 4.42 -1.83 12.62
CA ALA A 64 3.92 -2.29 13.92
C ALA A 64 2.91 -3.45 13.79
N GLY A 65 2.07 -3.42 12.75
CA GLY A 65 1.16 -4.51 12.45
C GLY A 65 1.88 -5.80 12.08
N LEU A 66 2.92 -5.73 11.24
CA LEU A 66 3.76 -6.88 10.91
C LEU A 66 4.52 -7.41 12.13
N GLU A 67 5.00 -6.52 13.03
CA GLU A 67 5.62 -6.91 14.29
C GLU A 67 4.62 -7.64 15.21
N ALA A 68 3.41 -7.13 15.33
CA ALA A 68 2.37 -7.77 16.13
C ALA A 68 1.91 -9.11 15.54
N LEU A 69 1.77 -9.20 14.20
CA LEU A 69 1.50 -10.47 13.51
C LEU A 69 2.62 -11.49 13.69
N ALA A 70 3.88 -11.03 13.81
CA ALA A 70 5.03 -11.90 14.08
C ALA A 70 4.92 -12.63 15.43
N GLN A 71 4.22 -12.05 16.40
CA GLN A 71 4.01 -12.63 17.72
C GLN A 71 2.84 -13.63 17.76
N ILE A 72 2.05 -13.76 16.68
CA ILE A 72 1.00 -14.78 16.61
C ILE A 72 1.65 -16.13 16.32
N ARG A 73 1.57 -17.04 17.30
CA ARG A 73 2.02 -18.42 17.18
C ARG A 73 0.91 -19.29 16.59
N MET A 74 1.24 -20.00 15.52
CA MET A 74 0.34 -20.95 14.88
C MET A 74 0.39 -22.33 15.57
N ALA A 75 -0.52 -23.23 15.20
CA ALA A 75 -0.63 -24.56 15.78
C ALA A 75 0.65 -25.42 15.62
N ASP A 76 1.40 -25.21 14.53
CA ASP A 76 2.69 -25.87 14.27
C ASP A 76 3.87 -25.23 15.03
N GLY A 77 3.60 -24.22 15.87
CA GLY A 77 4.60 -23.51 16.65
C GLY A 77 5.32 -22.38 15.89
N SER A 78 5.11 -22.25 14.58
CA SER A 78 5.72 -21.18 13.78
C SER A 78 4.98 -19.84 13.96
N SER A 79 5.62 -18.74 13.55
CA SER A 79 4.99 -17.44 13.52
C SER A 79 4.13 -17.26 12.28
N LEU A 80 3.02 -16.52 12.41
CA LEU A 80 2.13 -16.19 11.31
C LEU A 80 2.85 -15.53 10.13
N ILE A 81 3.82 -14.63 10.38
CA ILE A 81 4.54 -13.94 9.31
C ILE A 81 5.39 -14.88 8.44
N SER A 82 5.71 -16.07 8.93
CA SER A 82 6.40 -17.10 8.14
C SER A 82 5.51 -17.75 7.09
N ARG A 83 4.19 -17.53 7.17
CA ARG A 83 3.18 -18.11 6.28
C ARG A 83 2.63 -17.12 5.26
N ILE A 84 3.05 -15.85 5.34
CA ILE A 84 2.60 -14.84 4.36
C ILE A 84 3.15 -15.21 2.99
N ASP A 85 2.25 -15.44 2.02
CA ASP A 85 2.59 -15.78 0.64
C ASP A 85 2.78 -14.51 -0.20
N HIS A 86 1.91 -13.51 0.02
CA HIS A 86 1.87 -12.29 -0.79
C HIS A 86 1.74 -11.05 0.10
N LEU A 87 2.49 -10.02 -0.23
CA LEU A 87 2.42 -8.70 0.41
C LEU A 87 2.05 -7.66 -0.63
N SER A 88 0.89 -7.05 -0.48
CA SER A 88 0.41 -5.98 -1.39
C SER A 88 0.49 -4.65 -0.67
N SER A 89 0.91 -3.60 -1.36
CA SER A 89 1.21 -2.33 -0.71
C SER A 89 0.87 -1.13 -1.58
N VAL A 90 0.57 -0.02 -0.93
CA VAL A 90 0.23 1.27 -1.56
C VAL A 90 0.96 2.40 -0.83
N SER A 91 1.53 3.35 -1.56
CA SER A 91 2.08 4.61 -1.02
C SER A 91 3.00 4.40 0.19
N GLY A 92 2.67 4.96 1.36
CA GLY A 92 3.42 4.76 2.60
C GLY A 92 3.56 3.29 2.99
N GLY A 93 2.54 2.45 2.75
CA GLY A 93 2.62 1.00 2.90
C GLY A 93 3.69 0.37 2.00
N SER A 94 3.93 0.94 0.81
CA SER A 94 4.99 0.45 -0.10
C SER A 94 6.39 0.78 0.40
N LEU A 95 6.55 1.89 1.13
CA LEU A 95 7.81 2.19 1.82
C LEU A 95 8.10 1.09 2.87
N SER A 96 7.11 0.74 3.66
CA SER A 96 7.20 -0.29 4.68
C SER A 96 7.42 -1.69 4.07
N ALA A 97 6.57 -2.11 3.14
CA ALA A 97 6.63 -3.42 2.50
C ALA A 97 7.97 -3.69 1.82
N SER A 98 8.49 -2.68 1.10
CA SER A 98 9.78 -2.80 0.41
C SER A 98 10.94 -2.98 1.38
N TYR A 99 10.93 -2.27 2.51
CA TYR A 99 11.93 -2.45 3.56
C TYR A 99 11.82 -3.85 4.19
N TYR A 100 10.62 -4.26 4.55
CA TYR A 100 10.34 -5.58 5.11
C TYR A 100 10.89 -6.70 4.23
N VAL A 101 10.50 -6.74 2.94
CA VAL A 101 10.94 -7.79 2.03
C VAL A 101 12.45 -7.77 1.80
N LEU A 102 13.06 -6.58 1.77
CA LEU A 102 14.50 -6.43 1.53
C LEU A 102 15.35 -6.81 2.75
N LYS A 103 14.90 -6.50 3.97
CA LYS A 103 15.73 -6.53 5.18
C LYS A 103 15.36 -7.61 6.19
N LYS A 104 14.15 -8.17 6.12
CA LYS A 104 13.72 -9.23 7.03
C LYS A 104 14.74 -10.40 7.04
N PRO A 105 15.02 -11.01 8.20
CA PRO A 105 15.86 -12.21 8.27
C PRO A 105 15.37 -13.32 7.34
N GLY A 106 16.30 -14.15 6.86
CA GLY A 106 15.98 -15.30 6.01
C GLY A 106 15.16 -16.39 6.74
N ARG A 107 14.64 -17.33 5.98
CA ARG A 107 13.80 -18.42 6.51
C ARG A 107 14.48 -19.32 7.53
N ASP A 108 15.82 -19.35 7.52
CA ASP A 108 16.61 -20.16 8.44
C ASP A 108 16.66 -19.57 9.86
N VAL A 109 16.21 -18.33 10.03
CA VAL A 109 16.16 -17.64 11.31
C VAL A 109 14.76 -17.74 11.88
N ALA A 110 14.64 -18.39 13.03
CA ALA A 110 13.35 -18.52 13.72
C ALA A 110 12.82 -17.14 14.14
N VAL A 111 11.52 -16.90 13.88
CA VAL A 111 10.83 -15.69 14.33
C VAL A 111 10.58 -15.74 15.84
N LEU A 112 10.11 -16.88 16.32
CA LEU A 112 9.80 -17.11 17.73
C LEU A 112 10.75 -18.14 18.33
N ASN A 113 11.12 -17.91 19.57
CA ASN A 113 11.80 -18.89 20.42
C ASN A 113 10.83 -20.01 20.85
N ALA A 114 11.36 -21.06 21.44
CA ALA A 114 10.55 -22.18 21.91
C ALA A 114 9.51 -21.78 22.98
N ASP A 115 9.80 -20.75 23.78
CA ASP A 115 8.91 -20.19 24.80
C ASP A 115 7.82 -19.27 24.22
N GLY A 116 7.84 -19.03 22.90
CA GLY A 116 6.90 -18.17 22.20
C GLY A 116 7.29 -16.69 22.17
N SER A 117 8.38 -16.29 22.81
CA SER A 117 8.91 -14.93 22.71
C SER A 117 9.55 -14.68 21.34
N MET A 118 9.56 -13.42 20.89
CA MET A 118 10.26 -13.05 19.66
C MET A 118 11.76 -13.29 19.79
N SER A 119 12.38 -13.89 18.78
CA SER A 119 13.82 -14.12 18.75
C SER A 119 14.61 -12.82 18.73
N THR A 120 15.84 -12.85 19.22
CA THR A 120 16.71 -11.66 19.25
C THR A 120 16.92 -11.09 17.85
N ALA A 121 17.10 -11.94 16.83
CA ALA A 121 17.30 -11.51 15.46
C ALA A 121 16.09 -10.71 14.92
N TYR A 122 14.87 -11.20 15.18
CA TYR A 122 13.67 -10.50 14.74
C TYR A 122 13.35 -9.27 15.58
N ARG A 123 13.67 -9.26 16.87
CA ARG A 123 13.57 -8.07 17.71
C ARG A 123 14.47 -6.96 17.19
N THR A 124 15.76 -7.27 16.95
CA THR A 124 16.71 -6.32 16.37
C THR A 124 16.25 -5.83 14.99
N PHE A 125 15.69 -6.72 14.17
CA PHE A 125 15.14 -6.33 12.86
C PHE A 125 13.98 -5.35 13.00
N PHE A 126 12.99 -5.59 13.86
CA PHE A 126 11.84 -4.70 14.05
C PHE A 126 12.25 -3.38 14.70
N ASP A 127 13.17 -3.38 15.67
CA ASP A 127 13.73 -2.15 16.25
C ASP A 127 14.39 -1.27 15.18
N GLN A 128 15.20 -1.88 14.31
CA GLN A 128 15.82 -1.16 13.20
C GLN A 128 14.79 -0.68 12.18
N TYR A 129 13.81 -1.51 11.84
CA TYR A 129 12.76 -1.20 10.89
C TYR A 129 11.95 0.01 11.36
N ARG A 130 11.54 0.03 12.63
CA ARG A 130 10.89 1.16 13.30
C ARG A 130 11.73 2.42 13.23
N SER A 131 13.00 2.33 13.59
CA SER A 131 13.93 3.46 13.58
C SER A 131 14.08 4.07 12.19
N GLU A 132 14.23 3.24 11.16
CA GLU A 132 14.44 3.67 9.78
C GLU A 132 13.17 4.33 9.19
N LEU A 133 11.97 3.80 9.48
CA LEU A 133 10.71 4.39 9.00
C LEU A 133 10.28 5.63 9.80
N SER A 134 10.81 5.83 11.00
CA SER A 134 10.54 7.02 11.82
C SER A 134 11.27 8.27 11.35
N GLN A 135 12.16 8.15 10.35
CA GLN A 135 12.90 9.29 9.82
C GLN A 135 11.98 10.31 9.14
N ASP A 136 12.33 11.58 9.24
CA ASP A 136 11.63 12.65 8.55
C ASP A 136 12.13 12.78 7.10
N PHE A 137 11.42 12.09 6.20
CA PHE A 137 11.68 12.15 4.76
C PHE A 137 11.13 13.43 4.14
N GLU A 138 10.12 14.06 4.75
CA GLU A 138 9.49 15.30 4.24
C GLU A 138 10.45 16.46 4.35
N THR A 139 11.03 16.69 5.52
CA THR A 139 12.05 17.73 5.71
C THR A 139 13.26 17.50 4.80
N ALA A 140 13.72 16.25 4.69
CA ALA A 140 14.82 15.91 3.79
C ALA A 140 14.48 16.21 2.31
N LEU A 141 13.23 15.93 1.89
CA LEU A 141 12.74 16.23 0.54
C LEU A 141 12.70 17.74 0.29
N ILE A 142 12.12 18.51 1.22
CA ILE A 142 11.99 19.97 1.10
C ILE A 142 13.37 20.62 0.97
N TRP A 143 14.27 20.32 1.89
CA TRP A 143 15.62 20.92 1.86
C TRP A 143 16.40 20.54 0.60
N ARG A 144 16.34 19.28 0.19
CA ARG A 144 17.05 18.84 -1.01
C ARG A 144 16.46 19.46 -2.28
N GLN A 145 15.16 19.68 -2.34
CA GLN A 145 14.51 20.40 -3.43
C GLN A 145 14.92 21.86 -3.48
N LEU A 146 14.90 22.56 -2.34
CA LEU A 146 15.29 23.97 -2.24
C LEU A 146 16.74 24.17 -2.68
N LEU A 147 17.67 23.39 -2.12
CA LEU A 147 19.10 23.51 -2.41
C LEU A 147 19.47 23.15 -3.85
N SER A 148 18.67 22.31 -4.52
CA SER A 148 18.90 21.89 -5.90
C SER A 148 18.05 22.63 -6.94
N PHE A 149 17.27 23.63 -6.53
CA PHE A 149 16.31 24.36 -7.38
C PHE A 149 15.28 23.46 -8.08
N ARG A 150 15.03 22.24 -7.55
CA ARG A 150 14.10 21.27 -8.13
C ARG A 150 12.63 21.54 -7.78
N TRP A 151 12.36 22.47 -6.88
CA TRP A 151 11.00 22.85 -6.46
C TRP A 151 10.15 23.43 -7.59
N ILE A 152 10.77 23.87 -8.68
CA ILE A 152 10.08 24.42 -9.85
C ILE A 152 9.27 23.34 -10.59
N ASN A 153 9.59 22.05 -10.39
CA ASN A 153 8.99 20.96 -11.15
C ASN A 153 8.67 19.77 -10.25
N SER A 154 7.39 19.44 -10.10
CA SER A 154 6.90 18.36 -9.24
C SER A 154 7.40 16.96 -9.66
N ALA A 155 7.71 16.72 -10.93
CA ALA A 155 8.32 15.48 -11.39
C ALA A 155 9.74 15.28 -10.83
N LEU A 156 10.47 16.38 -10.54
CA LEU A 156 11.77 16.33 -9.86
C LEU A 156 11.63 16.03 -8.37
N ALA A 157 10.44 16.24 -7.77
CA ALA A 157 10.16 15.83 -6.41
C ALA A 157 10.17 14.30 -6.28
N ALA A 158 9.55 13.58 -7.22
CA ALA A 158 9.60 12.12 -7.26
C ALA A 158 11.04 11.60 -7.39
N LYS A 159 11.85 12.20 -8.27
CA LYS A 159 13.28 11.89 -8.36
C LYS A 159 14.01 12.09 -7.03
N THR A 160 13.77 13.23 -6.38
CA THR A 160 14.43 13.57 -5.12
C THR A 160 14.03 12.60 -4.00
N LEU A 161 12.75 12.23 -3.92
CA LEU A 161 12.29 11.22 -2.97
C LEU A 161 12.95 9.86 -3.24
N ALA A 162 13.01 9.41 -4.49
CA ALA A 162 13.69 8.16 -4.83
C ALA A 162 15.18 8.17 -4.45
N GLU A 163 15.87 9.30 -4.62
CA GLU A 163 17.27 9.46 -4.19
C GLU A 163 17.42 9.39 -2.66
N ILE A 164 16.46 9.96 -1.91
CA ILE A 164 16.44 9.90 -0.44
C ILE A 164 16.19 8.46 0.05
N LEU A 165 15.14 7.79 -0.49
CA LEU A 165 14.81 6.42 -0.12
C LEU A 165 15.94 5.45 -0.49
N ARG A 166 16.59 5.67 -1.64
CA ARG A 166 17.78 4.91 -2.02
C ARG A 166 18.90 5.08 -0.98
N ALA A 167 19.21 6.30 -0.59
CA ALA A 167 20.30 6.58 0.32
C ALA A 167 20.03 6.09 1.75
N LYS A 168 18.80 6.18 2.21
CA LYS A 168 18.42 5.90 3.60
C LYS A 168 17.92 4.49 3.84
N LEU A 169 17.13 3.89 2.91
CA LEU A 169 16.41 2.64 3.17
C LEU A 169 16.90 1.46 2.31
N TYR A 170 17.03 1.64 1.00
CA TYR A 170 17.07 0.50 0.08
C TYR A 170 18.43 0.30 -0.60
N GLY A 171 19.33 1.30 -0.57
CA GLY A 171 20.56 1.24 -1.37
C GLY A 171 20.25 1.12 -2.86
N ASP A 172 21.04 0.33 -3.57
CA ASP A 172 20.86 0.06 -5.01
C ASP A 172 19.99 -1.16 -5.33
N ALA A 173 19.27 -1.67 -4.34
CA ALA A 173 18.41 -2.84 -4.50
C ALA A 173 17.37 -2.65 -5.62
N ARG A 174 17.12 -3.73 -6.34
CA ARG A 174 16.21 -3.79 -7.49
C ARG A 174 15.10 -4.81 -7.26
N VAL A 175 14.07 -4.77 -8.09
CA VAL A 175 12.97 -5.74 -8.04
C VAL A 175 13.47 -7.17 -8.18
N GLN A 176 14.51 -7.41 -8.98
CA GLN A 176 15.14 -8.74 -9.07
C GLN A 176 15.70 -9.26 -7.74
N ASP A 177 16.17 -8.37 -6.85
CA ASP A 177 16.70 -8.76 -5.54
C ASP A 177 15.55 -9.19 -4.60
N LEU A 178 14.41 -8.50 -4.67
CA LEU A 178 13.18 -8.88 -3.96
C LEU A 178 12.68 -10.24 -4.47
N SER A 179 12.63 -10.42 -5.79
CA SER A 179 12.24 -11.66 -6.44
C SER A 179 13.16 -12.84 -6.07
N ALA A 180 14.47 -12.60 -5.99
CA ALA A 180 15.41 -13.63 -5.58
C ALA A 180 15.14 -14.12 -4.15
N ARG A 181 14.82 -13.21 -3.22
CA ARG A 181 14.45 -13.56 -1.85
C ARG A 181 13.12 -14.33 -1.78
N ALA A 182 12.14 -13.92 -2.57
CA ALA A 182 10.87 -14.64 -2.64
C ALA A 182 11.03 -16.05 -3.21
N LYS A 183 11.83 -16.22 -4.28
CA LYS A 183 12.19 -17.54 -4.84
C LYS A 183 12.92 -18.44 -3.84
N ALA A 184 13.76 -17.85 -2.99
CA ALA A 184 14.44 -18.58 -1.91
C ALA A 184 13.47 -18.98 -0.77
N GLY A 185 12.25 -18.41 -0.75
CA GLY A 185 11.28 -18.61 0.34
C GLY A 185 11.61 -17.80 1.60
N ASP A 186 12.51 -16.81 1.49
CA ASP A 186 12.86 -15.94 2.59
C ASP A 186 11.78 -14.92 2.92
N THR A 187 11.04 -14.49 1.89
CA THR A 187 10.05 -13.40 1.99
C THR A 187 8.81 -13.71 1.15
N PRO A 188 7.66 -13.07 1.46
CA PRO A 188 6.52 -13.09 0.55
C PRO A 188 6.84 -12.41 -0.79
N GLU A 189 6.05 -12.73 -1.80
CA GLU A 189 6.02 -11.97 -3.05
C GLU A 189 5.46 -10.58 -2.81
N LEU A 190 6.15 -9.56 -3.33
CA LEU A 190 5.76 -8.16 -3.17
C LEU A 190 5.01 -7.63 -4.39
N ILE A 191 3.89 -6.96 -4.13
CA ILE A 191 3.06 -6.25 -5.10
C ILE A 191 3.03 -4.78 -4.70
N ILE A 192 3.70 -3.92 -5.47
CA ILE A 192 3.70 -2.47 -5.25
C ILE A 192 2.66 -1.85 -6.19
N ASN A 193 1.54 -1.39 -5.64
CA ASN A 193 0.45 -0.81 -6.42
C ASN A 193 0.72 0.65 -6.73
N THR A 194 0.44 1.02 -7.98
CA THR A 194 0.58 2.36 -8.54
C THR A 194 -0.59 2.65 -9.47
N THR A 195 -0.75 3.91 -9.87
CA THR A 195 -1.77 4.34 -10.83
C THR A 195 -1.13 4.84 -12.12
N LEU A 196 -1.54 4.30 -13.27
CA LEU A 196 -1.13 4.78 -14.59
C LEU A 196 -1.97 5.99 -14.98
N TYR A 197 -1.36 7.16 -15.09
CA TYR A 197 -2.06 8.38 -15.55
C TYR A 197 -2.48 8.31 -17.02
N ASN A 198 -1.75 7.53 -17.84
CA ASN A 198 -2.02 7.38 -19.27
C ASN A 198 -3.40 6.79 -19.58
N ASN A 199 -3.92 5.91 -18.70
CA ASN A 199 -5.17 5.19 -18.93
C ASN A 199 -6.06 5.03 -17.69
N GLY A 200 -5.66 5.60 -16.54
CA GLY A 200 -6.39 5.53 -15.28
C GLY A 200 -6.47 4.13 -14.67
N ARG A 201 -5.57 3.20 -15.04
CA ARG A 201 -5.56 1.83 -14.52
C ARG A 201 -4.54 1.64 -13.40
N ARG A 202 -4.77 0.64 -12.58
CA ARG A 202 -3.79 0.18 -11.59
C ARG A 202 -2.64 -0.55 -12.29
N LEU A 203 -1.40 -0.22 -11.93
CA LEU A 203 -0.20 -0.95 -12.29
C LEU A 203 0.40 -1.56 -11.03
N ALA A 204 0.52 -2.87 -10.99
CA ALA A 204 1.21 -3.62 -9.95
C ALA A 204 2.67 -3.84 -10.37
N ILE A 205 3.61 -3.12 -9.77
CA ILE A 205 5.04 -3.38 -9.97
C ILE A 205 5.38 -4.60 -9.12
N THR A 206 5.57 -5.73 -9.80
CA THR A 206 5.81 -7.04 -9.19
C THR A 206 6.59 -7.93 -10.15
N SER A 207 7.16 -9.01 -9.65
CA SER A 207 7.76 -10.11 -10.41
C SER A 207 6.75 -11.19 -10.81
N LEU A 208 5.52 -11.11 -10.34
CA LEU A 208 4.45 -12.04 -10.70
C LEU A 208 4.01 -11.85 -12.17
N PRO A 209 3.69 -12.93 -12.88
CA PRO A 209 3.17 -12.85 -14.25
C PRO A 209 1.73 -12.30 -14.27
N SER A 210 1.32 -11.69 -15.39
CA SER A 210 -0.01 -11.05 -15.53
C SER A 210 -1.16 -12.03 -15.34
N GLU A 211 -0.99 -13.26 -15.79
CA GLU A 211 -2.01 -14.31 -15.80
C GLU A 211 -2.53 -14.65 -14.39
N VAL A 212 -1.71 -14.41 -13.34
CA VAL A 212 -2.12 -14.69 -11.97
C VAL A 212 -3.17 -13.70 -11.45
N PHE A 213 -3.35 -12.56 -12.12
CA PHE A 213 -4.37 -11.56 -11.81
C PHE A 213 -5.61 -11.67 -12.71
N GLU A 214 -5.64 -12.59 -13.67
CA GLU A 214 -6.73 -12.75 -14.63
C GLU A 214 -7.89 -13.57 -14.05
N TYR A 215 -8.47 -13.09 -12.96
CA TYR A 215 -9.70 -13.68 -12.41
C TYR A 215 -10.89 -13.41 -13.32
N ASP A 216 -11.56 -14.47 -13.77
CA ASP A 216 -12.76 -14.38 -14.60
C ASP A 216 -14.02 -14.40 -13.72
N PHE A 217 -14.44 -13.21 -13.30
CA PHE A 217 -15.67 -13.00 -12.54
C PHE A 217 -16.91 -13.54 -13.27
N PHE A 218 -16.99 -13.35 -14.59
CA PHE A 218 -18.17 -13.74 -15.35
C PHE A 218 -18.31 -15.25 -15.49
N ALA A 219 -17.21 -15.99 -15.53
CA ALA A 219 -17.27 -17.44 -15.49
C ALA A 219 -17.86 -17.96 -14.17
N ASP A 220 -17.56 -17.32 -13.06
CA ASP A 220 -18.13 -17.69 -11.76
C ASP A 220 -19.60 -17.25 -11.65
N LEU A 221 -19.93 -16.05 -12.15
CA LEU A 221 -21.31 -15.57 -12.22
C LEU A 221 -22.21 -16.50 -13.07
N GLU A 222 -21.77 -16.89 -14.27
CA GLU A 222 -22.47 -17.80 -15.16
C GLU A 222 -22.71 -19.16 -14.49
N ARG A 223 -21.69 -19.67 -13.77
CA ARG A 223 -21.79 -20.93 -13.03
C ARG A 223 -22.82 -20.83 -11.88
N SER A 224 -22.79 -19.75 -11.11
CA SER A 224 -23.74 -19.52 -10.03
C SER A 224 -25.19 -19.40 -10.54
N LEU A 225 -25.41 -18.63 -11.61
CA LEU A 225 -26.71 -18.48 -12.22
C LEU A 225 -27.25 -19.81 -12.80
N ALA A 226 -26.37 -20.61 -13.45
CA ALA A 226 -26.76 -21.91 -13.99
C ALA A 226 -27.18 -22.89 -12.88
N GLN A 227 -26.55 -22.87 -11.72
CA GLN A 227 -26.95 -23.66 -10.54
C GLN A 227 -28.32 -23.25 -10.01
N GLN A 228 -28.73 -22.00 -10.21
CA GLN A 228 -30.03 -21.46 -9.84
C GLN A 228 -31.08 -21.63 -10.95
N GLY A 229 -30.77 -22.32 -12.07
CA GLY A 229 -31.64 -22.43 -13.24
C GLY A 229 -31.79 -21.10 -14.01
N ARG A 230 -30.94 -20.13 -13.77
CA ARG A 230 -30.97 -18.80 -14.40
C ARG A 230 -29.90 -18.72 -15.49
N ARG A 231 -30.11 -17.85 -16.44
CA ARG A 231 -29.09 -17.51 -17.47
C ARG A 231 -28.71 -16.07 -17.36
N MET A 232 -27.41 -15.78 -17.62
CA MET A 232 -26.95 -14.41 -17.70
C MET A 232 -27.39 -13.81 -19.04
N GLU A 233 -27.94 -12.61 -18.99
CA GLU A 233 -28.13 -11.80 -20.17
C GLU A 233 -26.77 -11.28 -20.65
N GLU A 234 -26.46 -11.39 -21.93
CA GLU A 234 -25.17 -10.97 -22.45
C GLU A 234 -24.94 -9.47 -22.22
N ALA A 235 -23.86 -9.14 -21.51
CA ALA A 235 -23.46 -7.77 -21.22
C ALA A 235 -21.99 -7.53 -21.61
N PRO A 236 -21.65 -7.60 -22.92
CA PRO A 236 -20.26 -7.57 -23.39
C PRO A 236 -19.51 -6.32 -22.93
N ARG A 237 -20.17 -5.15 -22.87
CA ARG A 237 -19.56 -3.89 -22.38
C ARG A 237 -19.18 -3.95 -20.91
N ILE A 238 -19.97 -4.63 -20.07
CA ILE A 238 -19.68 -4.78 -18.64
C ILE A 238 -18.51 -5.75 -18.46
N ARG A 239 -18.48 -6.85 -19.24
CA ARG A 239 -17.38 -7.82 -19.24
C ARG A 239 -16.05 -7.17 -19.63
N GLU A 240 -16.03 -6.32 -20.64
CA GLU A 240 -14.82 -5.57 -21.00
C GLU A 240 -14.40 -4.57 -19.91
N ARG A 241 -15.36 -3.89 -19.27
CA ARG A 241 -15.05 -3.01 -18.13
C ARG A 241 -14.50 -3.75 -16.92
N TRP A 242 -14.99 -4.96 -16.65
CA TRP A 242 -14.46 -5.80 -15.59
C TRP A 242 -12.95 -6.07 -15.77
N LYS A 243 -12.52 -6.37 -16.99
CA LYS A 243 -11.11 -6.58 -17.30
C LYS A 243 -10.23 -5.38 -16.97
N LEU A 244 -10.79 -4.17 -16.93
CA LEU A 244 -10.06 -2.96 -16.56
C LEU A 244 -9.81 -2.84 -15.05
N LEU A 245 -10.56 -3.56 -14.21
CA LEU A 245 -10.41 -3.51 -12.75
C LEU A 245 -9.20 -4.32 -12.27
N ARG A 246 -8.80 -5.36 -12.99
CA ARG A 246 -7.59 -6.11 -12.63
C ARG A 246 -6.34 -5.25 -12.72
N PRO A 247 -5.34 -5.47 -11.86
CA PRO A 247 -4.06 -4.77 -12.01
C PRO A 247 -3.39 -5.16 -13.32
N MET A 248 -2.78 -4.19 -13.98
CA MET A 248 -1.79 -4.43 -15.03
C MET A 248 -0.45 -4.74 -14.39
N THR A 249 0.35 -5.54 -15.08
CA THR A 249 1.75 -5.79 -14.70
C THR A 249 2.71 -5.03 -15.61
N PRO A 250 3.97 -4.83 -15.22
CA PRO A 250 4.96 -4.16 -16.06
C PRO A 250 5.11 -4.78 -17.45
N ILE A 251 4.99 -6.10 -17.57
CA ILE A 251 5.11 -6.81 -18.85
C ILE A 251 4.03 -6.37 -19.85
N GLU A 252 2.81 -6.13 -19.41
CA GLU A 252 1.70 -5.68 -20.25
C GLU A 252 1.91 -4.29 -20.84
N ILE A 253 2.77 -3.49 -20.22
CA ILE A 253 3.20 -2.18 -20.75
C ILE A 253 4.60 -2.25 -21.39
N ASN A 254 5.08 -3.43 -21.73
CA ASN A 254 6.40 -3.70 -22.30
C ASN A 254 7.57 -3.21 -21.43
N MET A 255 7.43 -3.27 -20.12
CA MET A 255 8.44 -2.87 -19.15
C MET A 255 9.03 -4.10 -18.45
N ASP A 256 10.36 -4.26 -18.48
CA ASP A 256 11.04 -5.24 -17.65
C ASP A 256 11.09 -4.72 -16.19
N PRO A 257 10.44 -5.38 -15.23
CA PRO A 257 10.48 -4.95 -13.83
C PRO A 257 11.83 -5.22 -13.15
N CYS A 258 12.59 -6.20 -13.62
CA CYS A 258 13.79 -6.70 -12.95
C CYS A 258 14.83 -5.64 -12.61
N PRO A 259 15.23 -4.75 -13.56
CA PRO A 259 16.23 -3.72 -13.29
C PRO A 259 15.67 -2.49 -12.55
N VAL A 260 14.36 -2.41 -12.32
CA VAL A 260 13.74 -1.27 -11.63
C VAL A 260 14.25 -1.22 -10.20
N ARG A 261 14.78 -0.06 -9.78
CA ARG A 261 15.20 0.13 -8.40
C ARG A 261 14.01 0.13 -7.45
N VAL A 262 14.14 -0.54 -6.31
CA VAL A 262 13.12 -0.57 -5.25
C VAL A 262 12.74 0.84 -4.81
N ALA A 263 13.73 1.73 -4.64
CA ALA A 263 13.50 3.14 -4.33
C ALA A 263 12.60 3.84 -5.37
N GLY A 264 12.80 3.54 -6.66
CA GLY A 264 11.96 4.10 -7.74
C GLY A 264 10.55 3.54 -7.74
N ALA A 265 10.38 2.23 -7.52
CA ALA A 265 9.07 1.59 -7.44
C ALA A 265 8.27 2.08 -6.23
N ALA A 266 8.89 2.13 -5.04
CA ALA A 266 8.25 2.65 -3.82
C ALA A 266 7.88 4.14 -3.96
N THR A 267 8.77 4.95 -4.58
CA THR A 267 8.46 6.36 -4.88
C THR A 267 7.30 6.49 -5.86
N ALA A 268 7.25 5.68 -6.92
CA ALA A 268 6.14 5.73 -7.87
C ALA A 268 4.81 5.46 -7.17
N SER A 269 4.78 4.50 -6.25
CA SER A 269 3.62 4.19 -5.41
C SER A 269 3.25 5.31 -4.43
N ALA A 270 4.21 6.14 -4.01
CA ALA A 270 4.01 7.25 -3.08
C ALA A 270 4.02 8.64 -3.78
N SER A 271 3.91 8.68 -5.10
CA SER A 271 3.90 9.91 -5.90
C SER A 271 2.52 10.55 -5.94
N PHE A 272 2.15 11.21 -4.83
CA PHE A 272 0.85 11.87 -4.68
C PHE A 272 0.89 13.32 -5.15
N ALA A 273 0.18 13.61 -6.24
CA ALA A 273 0.05 14.97 -6.75
C ALA A 273 -0.82 15.85 -5.83
N PRO A 274 -0.55 17.17 -5.73
CA PRO A 274 0.42 17.95 -6.50
C PRO A 274 1.82 18.02 -5.88
N LEU A 275 2.02 17.49 -4.67
CA LEU A 275 3.28 17.64 -3.91
C LEU A 275 4.42 16.86 -4.56
N ILE A 276 4.15 15.62 -4.94
CA ILE A 276 5.09 14.75 -5.62
C ILE A 276 4.46 14.38 -6.95
N GLY A 277 5.03 14.90 -8.05
CA GLY A 277 4.53 14.60 -9.39
C GLY A 277 4.77 13.15 -9.78
N PRO A 278 4.19 12.71 -10.90
CA PRO A 278 4.30 11.32 -11.34
C PRO A 278 5.74 10.92 -11.62
N SER A 279 6.07 9.69 -11.28
CA SER A 279 7.28 9.03 -11.75
C SER A 279 7.10 8.66 -13.22
N THR A 280 8.07 8.99 -14.08
CA THR A 280 7.99 8.70 -15.51
C THR A 280 8.95 7.58 -15.89
N PHE A 281 8.46 6.59 -16.60
CA PHE A 281 9.26 5.50 -17.16
C PHE A 281 9.29 5.60 -18.67
N ARG A 282 10.50 5.63 -19.24
CA ARG A 282 10.73 5.60 -20.70
C ARG A 282 11.04 4.17 -21.14
N MET A 283 10.32 3.70 -22.13
CA MET A 283 10.39 2.33 -22.61
C MET A 283 11.42 2.17 -23.72
N GLY A 284 12.55 1.53 -23.40
CA GLY A 284 13.60 1.24 -24.36
C GLY A 284 14.07 2.46 -25.14
N ASN A 285 14.30 2.29 -26.46
CA ASN A 285 14.73 3.38 -27.36
C ASN A 285 13.56 4.14 -28.02
N LYS A 286 12.30 3.84 -27.64
CA LYS A 286 11.13 4.52 -28.18
C LYS A 286 10.79 5.75 -27.36
N GLU A 287 10.21 6.78 -28.00
CA GLU A 287 9.61 7.94 -27.32
C GLU A 287 8.24 7.57 -26.72
N ALA A 288 8.20 6.49 -25.95
CA ALA A 288 7.01 6.04 -25.24
C ALA A 288 7.23 6.20 -23.73
N TYR A 289 6.37 6.99 -23.10
CA TYR A 289 6.47 7.33 -21.68
C TYR A 289 5.22 6.88 -20.94
N TRP A 290 5.43 6.22 -19.80
CA TRP A 290 4.39 5.90 -18.85
C TRP A 290 4.53 6.79 -17.62
N HIS A 291 3.47 7.51 -17.28
CA HIS A 291 3.40 8.36 -16.10
C HIS A 291 2.69 7.60 -15.00
N VAL A 292 3.38 7.38 -13.90
CA VAL A 292 2.95 6.51 -12.80
C VAL A 292 2.88 7.33 -11.53
N GLY A 293 1.74 7.32 -10.89
CA GLY A 293 1.49 8.03 -9.64
C GLY A 293 1.06 7.13 -8.51
N ASP A 294 0.69 7.76 -7.40
CA ASP A 294 0.30 7.09 -6.16
C ASP A 294 -0.79 6.04 -6.40
N GLY A 295 -0.60 4.88 -5.80
CA GLY A 295 -1.55 3.78 -5.89
C GLY A 295 -2.90 4.12 -5.27
N GLY A 296 -2.92 4.97 -4.26
CA GLY A 296 -4.13 5.43 -3.57
C GLY A 296 -5.08 6.24 -4.44
N LEU A 297 -4.64 6.74 -5.61
CA LEU A 297 -5.53 7.37 -6.58
C LEU A 297 -6.50 6.36 -7.22
N TYR A 298 -6.13 5.11 -7.30
CA TYR A 298 -6.96 4.03 -7.82
C TYR A 298 -7.62 3.24 -6.68
N GLU A 299 -6.80 2.71 -5.76
CA GLU A 299 -7.24 1.91 -4.62
C GLU A 299 -6.16 1.97 -3.52
N ASN A 300 -6.53 2.41 -2.33
CA ASN A 300 -5.55 2.76 -1.29
C ASN A 300 -5.31 1.65 -0.25
N SER A 301 -6.13 0.60 -0.21
CA SER A 301 -5.98 -0.48 0.77
C SER A 301 -4.96 -1.54 0.36
N GLY A 302 -4.72 -1.71 -0.95
CA GLY A 302 -3.92 -2.79 -1.51
C GLY A 302 -4.63 -4.16 -1.54
N VAL A 303 -5.88 -4.23 -1.09
CA VAL A 303 -6.66 -5.47 -0.97
C VAL A 303 -7.06 -6.01 -2.34
N GLU A 304 -7.45 -5.14 -3.28
CA GLU A 304 -7.98 -5.59 -4.57
C GLU A 304 -6.97 -6.42 -5.37
N SER A 305 -5.68 -6.07 -5.34
CA SER A 305 -4.66 -6.84 -6.05
C SER A 305 -4.53 -8.26 -5.49
N LEU A 306 -4.62 -8.42 -4.16
CA LEU A 306 -4.64 -9.72 -3.52
C LEU A 306 -5.93 -10.49 -3.82
N LEU A 307 -7.07 -9.82 -3.86
CA LEU A 307 -8.34 -10.45 -4.22
C LEU A 307 -8.28 -11.03 -5.64
N PHE A 308 -7.85 -10.25 -6.64
CA PHE A 308 -7.71 -10.75 -8.00
C PHE A 308 -6.76 -11.94 -8.07
N LEU A 309 -5.61 -11.86 -7.39
CA LEU A 309 -4.63 -12.94 -7.32
C LEU A 309 -5.22 -14.19 -6.68
N HIS A 310 -5.77 -14.07 -5.47
CA HIS A 310 -6.24 -15.22 -4.70
C HIS A 310 -7.48 -15.87 -5.32
N LEU A 311 -8.45 -15.08 -5.79
CA LEU A 311 -9.62 -15.59 -6.50
C LEU A 311 -9.21 -16.35 -7.78
N LYS A 312 -8.20 -15.84 -8.51
CA LYS A 312 -7.66 -16.55 -9.68
C LYS A 312 -7.04 -17.89 -9.29
N GLN A 313 -6.28 -17.98 -8.20
CA GLN A 313 -5.71 -19.24 -7.74
C GLN A 313 -6.79 -20.25 -7.32
N ILE A 314 -7.84 -19.79 -6.65
CA ILE A 314 -8.98 -20.62 -6.26
C ILE A 314 -9.74 -21.09 -7.50
N GLN A 315 -10.02 -20.20 -8.45
CA GLN A 315 -10.68 -20.54 -9.72
C GLN A 315 -9.89 -21.55 -10.53
N ALA A 316 -8.56 -21.44 -10.52
CA ALA A 316 -7.63 -22.37 -11.15
C ALA A 316 -7.39 -23.67 -10.36
N LYS A 317 -8.07 -23.86 -9.21
CA LYS A 317 -7.91 -24.99 -8.28
C LYS A 317 -6.48 -25.19 -7.76
N ARG A 318 -5.71 -24.11 -7.67
CA ARG A 318 -4.36 -24.07 -7.07
C ARG A 318 -4.38 -23.72 -5.60
N ALA A 319 -5.50 -23.20 -5.12
CA ALA A 319 -5.79 -22.96 -3.72
C ALA A 319 -7.25 -23.33 -3.43
N LYS A 320 -7.53 -23.67 -2.18
CA LYS A 320 -8.91 -23.93 -1.70
C LYS A 320 -9.47 -22.72 -0.97
N ARG A 321 -8.62 -22.01 -0.23
CA ARG A 321 -9.01 -20.89 0.63
C ARG A 321 -7.98 -19.77 0.58
N ALA A 322 -8.41 -18.58 0.95
CA ALA A 322 -7.54 -17.43 1.06
C ALA A 322 -7.94 -16.52 2.23
N LEU A 323 -6.95 -16.07 2.99
CA LEU A 323 -7.08 -15.03 4.00
C LEU A 323 -6.30 -13.81 3.55
N ILE A 324 -6.92 -12.65 3.62
CA ILE A 324 -6.27 -11.35 3.44
C ILE A 324 -6.37 -10.58 4.75
N ILE A 325 -5.25 -10.19 5.33
CA ILE A 325 -5.18 -9.30 6.48
C ILE A 325 -4.80 -7.91 5.94
N ALA A 326 -5.67 -6.94 6.09
CA ALA A 326 -5.43 -5.58 5.62
C ALA A 326 -5.08 -4.67 6.80
N LEU A 327 -3.86 -4.17 6.82
CA LEU A 327 -3.39 -3.13 7.74
C LEU A 327 -3.73 -1.77 7.10
N ASP A 328 -4.87 -1.22 7.51
CA ASP A 328 -5.42 -0.01 6.91
C ASP A 328 -5.20 1.20 7.80
N SER A 329 -4.34 2.09 7.33
CA SER A 329 -4.11 3.40 7.90
C SER A 329 -4.40 4.52 6.90
N SER A 330 -5.42 4.30 6.07
CA SER A 330 -5.97 5.31 5.15
C SER A 330 -6.46 6.53 5.92
N TYR A 331 -6.64 7.63 5.21
CA TYR A 331 -7.13 8.86 5.86
C TYR A 331 -8.58 8.66 6.33
N PRO A 332 -8.85 8.75 7.63
CA PRO A 332 -10.21 8.57 8.13
C PRO A 332 -11.04 9.80 7.76
N PHE A 333 -12.16 9.56 7.09
CA PHE A 333 -13.07 10.63 6.68
C PHE A 333 -13.89 11.23 7.83
N SER A 334 -14.11 10.44 8.89
CA SER A 334 -14.96 10.78 10.03
C SER A 334 -14.37 11.82 11.01
N VAL A 335 -13.22 12.41 10.68
CA VAL A 335 -12.52 13.29 11.62
C VAL A 335 -13.22 14.62 11.74
N ASP A 336 -13.80 14.82 12.93
CA ASP A 336 -14.06 16.12 13.54
C ASP A 336 -14.97 17.04 12.71
N GLU A 337 -16.24 16.61 12.55
CA GLU A 337 -17.30 17.51 12.07
C GLU A 337 -17.29 18.82 12.85
N ALA A 338 -17.07 18.78 14.17
CA ALA A 338 -17.04 19.94 15.04
C ALA A 338 -15.91 20.93 14.70
N ARG A 339 -14.72 20.41 14.31
CA ARG A 339 -13.60 21.26 13.87
C ARG A 339 -13.88 21.92 12.52
N LEU A 340 -14.58 21.23 11.63
CA LEU A 340 -14.95 21.74 10.30
C LEU A 340 -16.13 22.70 10.36
N LEU A 341 -16.97 22.62 11.40
CA LEU A 341 -18.04 23.57 11.66
C LEU A 341 -17.52 24.87 12.28
N LYS A 342 -16.34 24.86 12.91
CA LYS A 342 -15.70 26.10 13.37
C LYS A 342 -15.24 26.89 12.16
N ARG A 343 -15.70 28.15 12.05
CA ARG A 343 -15.22 29.11 11.04
C ARG A 343 -13.70 29.26 11.19
N SER A 344 -12.94 28.43 10.50
CA SER A 344 -11.50 28.63 10.40
C SER A 344 -11.27 29.92 9.63
N LEU A 345 -10.36 30.74 10.14
CA LEU A 345 -9.84 31.95 9.53
C LEU A 345 -9.48 31.75 8.06
N PRO A 346 -9.46 32.84 7.32
CA PRO A 346 -9.94 32.90 5.95
C PRO A 346 -9.38 31.74 5.16
N PHE A 347 -10.26 31.17 4.37
CA PHE A 347 -9.94 30.21 3.33
C PHE A 347 -8.79 30.83 2.51
N SER A 348 -7.56 30.62 3.00
CA SER A 348 -6.39 31.05 2.27
C SER A 348 -6.14 29.98 1.21
N LEU A 349 -5.79 30.38 0.02
CA LEU A 349 -5.34 29.50 -1.06
C LEU A 349 -4.23 28.52 -0.61
N LEU A 350 -3.57 28.81 0.52
CA LEU A 350 -2.50 28.01 1.12
C LEU A 350 -3.00 26.93 2.12
N ASN A 351 -4.27 27.01 2.58
CA ASN A 351 -4.87 26.06 3.52
C ASN A 351 -5.85 25.10 2.82
N PHE A 352 -5.76 24.91 1.53
CA PHE A 352 -6.57 23.96 0.81
C PHE A 352 -6.09 22.55 1.13
N ASP A 353 -6.92 21.77 1.83
CA ASP A 353 -6.62 20.37 2.14
C ASP A 353 -6.91 19.48 0.92
N PHE A 354 -5.92 19.39 0.04
CA PHE A 354 -6.00 18.54 -1.14
C PHE A 354 -6.19 17.06 -0.81
N SER A 355 -5.90 16.62 0.43
CA SER A 355 -6.04 15.22 0.83
C SER A 355 -7.49 14.83 1.06
N ARG A 356 -8.38 15.78 1.33
CA ARG A 356 -9.81 15.50 1.57
C ARG A 356 -10.55 15.01 0.33
N ILE A 357 -10.22 15.53 -0.85
CA ILE A 357 -10.89 15.12 -2.09
C ILE A 357 -10.65 13.63 -2.36
N PRO A 358 -9.40 13.12 -2.38
CA PRO A 358 -9.14 11.69 -2.46
C PRO A 358 -9.79 10.90 -1.31
N GLY A 359 -9.77 11.41 -0.08
CA GLY A 359 -10.39 10.74 1.07
C GLY A 359 -11.90 10.53 0.90
N ILE A 360 -12.63 11.53 0.38
CA ILE A 360 -14.06 11.40 0.06
C ILE A 360 -14.28 10.31 -1.02
N MET A 361 -13.45 10.33 -2.06
CA MET A 361 -13.55 9.37 -3.15
C MET A 361 -13.23 7.96 -2.66
N GLU A 362 -12.24 7.84 -1.80
CA GLU A 362 -11.81 6.58 -1.21
C GLU A 362 -12.89 5.98 -0.30
N GLU A 363 -13.43 6.72 0.65
CA GLU A 363 -14.49 6.25 1.55
C GLU A 363 -15.71 5.75 0.76
N ARG A 364 -16.09 6.50 -0.27
CA ARG A 364 -17.16 6.09 -1.17
C ARG A 364 -16.81 4.80 -1.92
N ALA A 365 -15.58 4.69 -2.44
CA ALA A 365 -15.14 3.51 -3.17
C ALA A 365 -15.11 2.28 -2.26
N LEU A 366 -14.57 2.39 -1.05
CA LEU A 366 -14.55 1.32 -0.05
C LEU A 366 -15.95 0.85 0.35
N THR A 367 -16.89 1.81 0.55
CA THR A 367 -18.27 1.47 0.88
C THR A 367 -18.94 0.68 -0.26
N TYR A 368 -18.84 1.15 -1.51
CA TYR A 368 -19.38 0.42 -2.65
C TYR A 368 -18.72 -0.94 -2.84
N GLN A 369 -17.41 -1.02 -2.64
CA GLN A 369 -16.65 -2.25 -2.75
C GLN A 369 -17.09 -3.28 -1.71
N ALA A 370 -17.24 -2.87 -0.44
CA ALA A 370 -17.71 -3.74 0.64
C ALA A 370 -19.13 -4.26 0.37
N LEU A 371 -20.04 -3.37 -0.04
CA LEU A 371 -21.41 -3.75 -0.41
C LEU A 371 -21.42 -4.71 -1.60
N PHE A 372 -20.65 -4.42 -2.63
CA PHE A 372 -20.55 -5.25 -3.84
C PHE A 372 -20.03 -6.65 -3.49
N PHE A 373 -18.91 -6.76 -2.77
CA PHE A 373 -18.37 -8.06 -2.37
C PHE A 373 -19.35 -8.84 -1.50
N ARG A 374 -19.98 -8.18 -0.54
CA ARG A 374 -20.96 -8.83 0.32
C ARG A 374 -22.16 -9.34 -0.46
N THR A 375 -22.69 -8.55 -1.38
CA THR A 375 -23.80 -8.96 -2.25
C THR A 375 -23.42 -10.16 -3.09
N LEU A 376 -22.24 -10.15 -3.71
CA LEU A 376 -21.77 -11.27 -4.54
C LEU A 376 -21.53 -12.56 -3.74
N GLN A 377 -21.12 -12.46 -2.48
CA GLN A 377 -21.03 -13.63 -1.60
C GLN A 377 -22.41 -14.19 -1.25
N LEU A 378 -23.37 -13.32 -0.95
CA LEU A 378 -24.76 -13.74 -0.65
C LEU A 378 -25.44 -14.38 -1.86
N GLU A 379 -25.16 -13.90 -3.06
CA GLU A 379 -25.66 -14.46 -4.33
C GLU A 379 -24.88 -15.71 -4.78
N GLY A 380 -23.87 -16.16 -4.03
CA GLY A 380 -23.05 -17.33 -4.36
C GLY A 380 -22.15 -17.15 -5.59
N VAL A 381 -21.92 -15.90 -6.02
CA VAL A 381 -21.02 -15.58 -7.14
C VAL A 381 -19.58 -15.60 -6.69
N PHE A 382 -19.29 -14.93 -5.57
CA PHE A 382 -17.99 -15.04 -4.93
C PHE A 382 -17.96 -16.18 -3.92
N PRO A 383 -16.78 -16.77 -3.69
CA PRO A 383 -16.59 -17.72 -2.62
C PRO A 383 -17.11 -17.18 -1.29
N ASP A 384 -17.69 -18.03 -0.49
CA ASP A 384 -18.21 -17.67 0.83
C ASP A 384 -17.07 -17.21 1.78
N SER A 385 -17.45 -16.68 2.93
CA SER A 385 -16.49 -16.19 3.92
C SER A 385 -15.64 -17.29 4.57
N LYS A 386 -15.97 -18.58 4.38
CA LYS A 386 -15.11 -19.70 4.80
C LYS A 386 -14.02 -19.96 3.77
N THR A 387 -14.28 -19.63 2.51
CA THR A 387 -13.33 -19.81 1.40
C THR A 387 -12.43 -18.58 1.22
N VAL A 388 -13.00 -17.37 1.21
CA VAL A 388 -12.23 -16.12 1.11
C VAL A 388 -12.70 -15.13 2.17
N THR A 389 -11.76 -14.69 3.00
CA THR A 389 -12.03 -13.67 4.03
C THR A 389 -11.01 -12.56 3.96
N VAL A 390 -11.49 -11.34 4.16
CA VAL A 390 -10.66 -10.14 4.39
C VAL A 390 -10.90 -9.68 5.82
N ILE A 391 -9.83 -9.62 6.62
CA ILE A 391 -9.85 -9.05 7.97
C ILE A 391 -9.20 -7.68 7.88
N LEU A 392 -9.98 -6.64 8.17
CA LEU A 392 -9.56 -5.26 8.08
C LEU A 392 -9.18 -4.75 9.47
N LEU A 393 -7.93 -4.32 9.61
CA LEU A 393 -7.35 -3.78 10.85
C LEU A 393 -7.11 -2.29 10.64
N ARG A 394 -7.94 -1.44 11.22
CA ARG A 394 -7.88 0.02 11.05
C ARG A 394 -7.29 0.70 12.27
N HIS A 395 -6.36 1.62 12.05
CA HIS A 395 -5.73 2.40 13.14
C HIS A 395 -6.76 3.18 13.98
N THR A 396 -7.84 3.66 13.36
CA THR A 396 -8.92 4.42 14.02
C THR A 396 -9.93 3.54 14.78
N GLU A 397 -9.89 2.23 14.59
CA GLU A 397 -10.78 1.29 15.26
C GLU A 397 -10.13 0.65 16.50
N ALA A 398 -8.88 1.03 16.81
CA ALA A 398 -8.16 0.53 17.96
C ALA A 398 -8.80 1.03 19.28
N LYS A 399 -9.12 0.08 20.16
CA LYS A 399 -9.78 0.37 21.44
C LYS A 399 -8.74 0.58 22.53
N PHE A 400 -8.73 1.77 23.11
CA PHE A 400 -7.93 2.11 24.28
C PHE A 400 -8.75 1.94 25.56
N ALA A 401 -8.04 1.77 26.68
CA ALA A 401 -8.69 1.63 27.98
C ALA A 401 -9.35 2.96 28.42
N ALA A 402 -10.52 2.85 29.04
CA ALA A 402 -11.27 4.03 29.49
C ALA A 402 -10.53 4.87 30.54
N ASP A 403 -9.63 4.26 31.31
CA ASP A 403 -8.75 4.90 32.29
C ASP A 403 -7.45 5.45 31.69
N LEU A 404 -7.28 5.34 30.38
CA LEU A 404 -6.10 5.77 29.62
C LEU A 404 -4.77 5.13 30.10
N SER A 405 -4.83 3.97 30.78
CA SER A 405 -3.66 3.30 31.33
C SER A 405 -2.71 2.79 30.23
N ASP A 406 -3.24 2.52 29.05
CA ASP A 406 -2.55 1.98 27.89
C ASP A 406 -2.19 3.03 26.81
N VAL A 407 -2.43 4.31 27.11
CA VAL A 407 -1.99 5.43 26.28
C VAL A 407 -0.48 5.63 26.47
N PRO A 408 0.29 5.77 25.39
CA PRO A 408 1.75 5.91 25.47
C PRO A 408 2.21 7.07 26.37
N ALA A 409 3.31 6.83 27.11
CA ALA A 409 3.86 7.82 28.02
C ALA A 409 4.35 9.09 27.29
N SER A 410 4.81 8.98 26.05
CA SER A 410 5.21 10.11 25.20
C SER A 410 4.09 11.14 25.04
N CYS A 411 2.84 10.71 25.01
CA CYS A 411 1.69 11.61 24.91
C CYS A 411 1.50 12.51 26.16
N LYS A 412 1.99 12.08 27.32
CA LYS A 412 1.97 12.87 28.56
C LYS A 412 3.10 13.90 28.57
N VAL A 413 4.25 13.58 27.97
CA VAL A 413 5.45 14.44 27.92
C VAL A 413 5.28 15.57 26.91
N GLU A 414 4.69 15.34 25.75
CA GLU A 414 4.46 16.36 24.72
C GLU A 414 3.39 17.40 25.11
N GLY A 415 2.84 17.34 26.33
CA GLY A 415 1.84 18.30 26.81
C GLY A 415 0.51 18.23 26.03
N LEU A 416 0.28 17.17 25.32
CA LEU A 416 -0.99 16.86 24.65
C LEU A 416 -1.99 16.49 25.76
N HIS A 417 -2.99 17.34 25.97
CA HIS A 417 -3.99 17.15 27.03
C HIS A 417 -5.02 16.08 26.63
N LEU A 418 -4.56 14.83 26.45
CA LEU A 418 -5.44 13.68 26.24
C LEU A 418 -6.04 13.28 27.60
N LYS A 419 -7.24 13.74 27.88
CA LYS A 419 -7.92 13.54 29.17
C LYS A 419 -9.05 12.53 29.13
N THR A 420 -9.53 12.23 27.92
CA THR A 420 -10.65 11.34 27.68
C THR A 420 -10.29 10.35 26.58
N LEU A 421 -11.04 9.25 26.49
CA LEU A 421 -10.92 8.30 25.39
C LEU A 421 -11.18 8.99 24.04
N GLU A 422 -12.17 9.89 24.00
CA GLU A 422 -12.49 10.68 22.81
C GLU A 422 -11.31 11.55 22.36
N ASP A 423 -10.53 12.12 23.28
CA ASP A 423 -9.31 12.88 22.93
C ASP A 423 -8.28 11.98 22.24
N VAL A 424 -8.14 10.72 22.69
CA VAL A 424 -7.22 9.74 22.10
C VAL A 424 -7.68 9.34 20.70
N GLU A 425 -8.95 9.00 20.56
CA GLU A 425 -9.56 8.62 19.27
C GLU A 425 -9.44 9.76 18.25
N ASN A 426 -9.79 10.98 18.66
CA ASN A 426 -9.65 12.18 17.84
C ASN A 426 -8.18 12.45 17.46
N ARG A 427 -7.23 12.21 18.38
CA ARG A 427 -5.81 12.38 18.08
C ARG A 427 -5.34 11.39 17.04
N ILE A 428 -5.66 10.11 17.20
CA ILE A 428 -5.29 9.05 16.24
C ILE A 428 -5.86 9.37 14.87
N ALA A 429 -7.13 9.74 14.80
CA ALA A 429 -7.79 10.11 13.56
C ALA A 429 -7.20 11.37 12.92
N ALA A 430 -6.65 12.29 13.70
CA ALA A 430 -6.05 13.55 13.23
C ALA A 430 -4.57 13.43 12.85
N ILE A 431 -3.93 12.26 13.02
CA ILE A 431 -2.52 12.07 12.62
C ILE A 431 -2.39 12.28 11.10
N PRO A 432 -1.57 13.24 10.66
CA PRO A 432 -1.58 13.67 9.26
C PRO A 432 -0.94 12.65 8.32
N THR A 433 -1.39 12.67 7.07
CA THR A 433 -0.72 11.96 5.96
C THR A 433 0.46 12.79 5.48
N ARG A 434 1.66 12.48 5.94
CA ARG A 434 2.94 13.15 5.64
C ARG A 434 4.04 12.12 5.38
N LEU A 435 5.18 12.57 4.85
CA LEU A 435 6.40 11.76 4.71
C LEU A 435 7.36 11.88 5.93
N GLY A 436 6.84 12.30 7.06
CA GLY A 436 7.52 12.38 8.35
C GLY A 436 6.54 12.63 9.48
N LEU A 437 6.58 11.84 10.55
CA LEU A 437 5.88 12.08 11.79
C LEU A 437 6.88 12.51 12.85
N THR A 438 6.88 13.80 13.16
CA THR A 438 7.81 14.40 14.12
C THR A 438 7.38 14.22 15.57
N SER A 439 6.05 14.13 15.83
CA SER A 439 5.51 13.88 17.16
C SER A 439 5.78 12.44 17.60
N GLU A 440 6.43 12.28 18.75
CA GLU A 440 6.69 10.97 19.36
C GLU A 440 5.38 10.32 19.81
N CYS A 441 4.47 11.12 20.41
CA CYS A 441 3.14 10.65 20.76
C CYS A 441 2.38 10.08 19.56
N ASP A 442 2.39 10.75 18.39
CA ASP A 442 1.70 10.25 17.22
C ASP A 442 2.26 8.92 16.75
N ARG A 443 3.60 8.77 16.74
CA ARG A 443 4.25 7.50 16.38
C ARG A 443 3.83 6.38 17.33
N ASP A 444 3.92 6.64 18.64
CA ASP A 444 3.62 5.62 19.65
C ASP A 444 2.13 5.26 19.67
N LEU A 445 1.22 6.22 19.41
CA LEU A 445 -0.21 5.94 19.25
C LEU A 445 -0.47 5.01 18.05
N ILE A 446 0.21 5.23 16.93
CA ILE A 446 0.10 4.36 15.76
C ILE A 446 0.61 2.94 16.07
N TYR A 447 1.72 2.81 16.79
CA TYR A 447 2.23 1.50 17.23
C TYR A 447 1.25 0.80 18.18
N ALA A 448 0.74 1.51 19.16
CA ALA A 448 -0.24 0.96 20.08
C ALA A 448 -1.53 0.55 19.34
N ALA A 449 -2.01 1.36 18.42
CA ALA A 449 -3.20 1.07 17.62
C ALA A 449 -3.02 -0.21 16.79
N ALA A 450 -1.87 -0.38 16.13
CA ALA A 450 -1.57 -1.58 15.35
C ALA A 450 -1.55 -2.85 16.23
N ALA A 451 -0.84 -2.78 17.35
CA ALA A 451 -0.76 -3.91 18.30
C ALA A 451 -2.15 -4.31 18.82
N LYS A 452 -2.99 -3.32 19.18
CA LYS A 452 -4.36 -3.55 19.65
C LYS A 452 -5.24 -4.18 18.58
N GLN A 453 -5.21 -3.65 17.36
CA GLN A 453 -6.00 -4.18 16.25
C GLN A 453 -5.63 -5.63 15.92
N VAL A 454 -4.34 -5.98 15.94
CA VAL A 454 -3.90 -7.35 15.75
C VAL A 454 -4.35 -8.24 16.91
N ALA A 455 -4.23 -7.76 18.16
CA ALA A 455 -4.65 -8.51 19.35
C ALA A 455 -6.16 -8.79 19.36
N GLU A 456 -6.98 -7.77 19.03
CA GLU A 456 -8.44 -7.89 18.95
C GLU A 456 -8.91 -8.88 17.88
N ASN A 457 -8.17 -9.00 16.79
CA ASN A 457 -8.53 -9.85 15.65
C ASN A 457 -7.80 -11.19 15.62
N LYS A 458 -6.91 -11.46 16.59
CA LYS A 458 -6.08 -12.67 16.64
C LYS A 458 -6.91 -13.95 16.55
N ASP A 459 -7.99 -14.04 17.31
CA ASP A 459 -8.81 -15.26 17.36
C ASP A 459 -9.53 -15.49 16.03
N ALA A 460 -10.02 -14.45 15.38
CA ALA A 460 -10.64 -14.56 14.05
C ALA A 460 -9.61 -15.02 12.99
N ILE A 461 -8.40 -14.48 13.05
CA ILE A 461 -7.28 -14.89 12.18
C ILE A 461 -6.97 -16.37 12.39
N LEU A 462 -6.74 -16.79 13.63
CA LEU A 462 -6.42 -18.19 13.97
C LEU A 462 -7.56 -19.13 13.66
N GLN A 463 -8.81 -18.72 13.90
CA GLN A 463 -9.99 -19.51 13.56
C GLN A 463 -10.05 -19.80 12.07
N PHE A 464 -9.81 -18.80 11.21
CA PHE A 464 -9.81 -19.02 9.77
C PHE A 464 -8.65 -19.92 9.33
N LEU A 465 -7.44 -19.71 9.87
CA LEU A 465 -6.25 -20.49 9.51
C LEU A 465 -6.37 -21.98 9.91
N ASN A 466 -7.01 -22.27 11.04
CA ASN A 466 -7.15 -23.62 11.59
C ASN A 466 -8.41 -24.36 11.11
N GLN A 467 -9.25 -23.73 10.26
CA GLN A 467 -10.34 -24.46 9.64
C GLN A 467 -9.81 -25.57 8.72
N PRO A 468 -10.48 -26.73 8.67
CA PRO A 468 -10.06 -27.85 7.83
C PRO A 468 -10.19 -27.58 6.33
#